data_4e8bccae2eff82e51ca4288b6d12ed7b
#
_entry.id   4e8bccae2eff82e51ca4288b6d12ed7b
#
_cell.length_a   1.000
_cell.length_b   1.000
_cell.length_c   1.000
_cell.angle_alpha   90.00
_cell.angle_beta   90.00
_cell.angle_gamma   90.00
#
_symmetry.space_group_name_H-M   'P 1'
#
loop_
_entity.id
_entity.type
_entity.pdbx_description
1 polymer ?
#
loop_
_entity_poly.entity_id
_entity_poly.type
_entity_poly.pdbx_seq_one_letter_code
_entity_poly.pdbx_strand_id
1 'polypeptide(L)'
;MIQWRYRVFDKEMFMVKKIGIVSLSSGVLGESFIKHELKTGVERLNKYGIEVEFLPNALKGMDFIKEHPECRAKDLIEAFKDDSIDMILCAIGGVDTYKLLPYLFENNELKAAVKQKIFLGFSDTTKNHFMLNKVGIKTFYGQAFLPDICELSNEMLPYTKKYFEELITTGKIKEVRPSEFWYKEREDFSENSIGVDMEKYKNTGFELLCGKQVFKGKILGGCIDSIYDIFDNSRFEDTVSLCKKYDLFPSLEGWKNKILLLETSENKPEPKLYRKMIGALKEYGIFDVLSGVLVGKPQDEVYYEEYKQILIEEIGDKDLSVVYNINVGHATPRCIIPFGVEAEVDVDKQVIVFDN
;
A
#
# COMPACT_ATOMS: atom_id res chain seq x y z
N MET A 1 32.61 -29.15 -2.13
CA MET A 1 31.75 -28.88 -0.96
C MET A 1 31.72 -27.35 -0.75
N ILE A 2 30.67 -26.70 -1.22
CA ILE A 2 30.46 -25.24 -1.01
C ILE A 2 29.66 -25.12 0.27
N GLN A 3 30.33 -24.70 1.36
CA GLN A 3 29.68 -24.38 2.63
C GLN A 3 28.88 -23.08 2.44
N TRP A 4 27.56 -23.19 2.41
CA TRP A 4 26.66 -22.05 2.58
C TRP A 4 26.79 -21.58 4.03
N ARG A 5 27.53 -20.47 4.25
CA ARG A 5 27.49 -19.75 5.52
C ARG A 5 26.14 -19.08 5.62
N TYR A 6 25.28 -19.61 6.50
CA TYR A 6 24.15 -18.84 7.02
C TYR A 6 24.71 -17.56 7.64
N ARG A 7 24.46 -16.40 7.01
CA ARG A 7 24.69 -15.11 7.69
C ARG A 7 23.73 -15.08 8.87
N VAL A 8 24.26 -15.22 10.07
CA VAL A 8 23.58 -14.80 11.30
C VAL A 8 23.47 -13.29 11.18
N PHE A 9 22.29 -12.77 10.90
CA PHE A 9 22.04 -11.33 10.90
C PHE A 9 22.27 -10.82 12.32
N ASP A 10 23.17 -9.87 12.46
CA ASP A 10 23.44 -9.25 13.74
C ASP A 10 22.20 -8.41 14.13
N LYS A 11 21.61 -8.67 15.31
CA LYS A 11 20.41 -7.99 15.79
C LYS A 11 20.54 -6.47 15.86
N GLU A 12 21.77 -5.96 15.90
CA GLU A 12 22.05 -4.52 15.91
C GLU A 12 21.94 -3.86 14.53
N MET A 13 21.85 -4.65 13.44
CA MET A 13 21.85 -4.13 12.06
C MET A 13 20.49 -3.51 11.67
N PHE A 14 19.38 -3.92 12.27
CA PHE A 14 18.05 -3.43 11.90
C PHE A 14 17.64 -2.22 12.74
N MET A 15 17.12 -1.17 12.07
CA MET A 15 16.52 -0.01 12.72
C MET A 15 15.22 -0.39 13.42
N VAL A 16 14.41 -1.25 12.77
CA VAL A 16 13.14 -1.76 13.31
C VAL A 16 13.44 -2.96 14.21
N LYS A 17 13.06 -2.86 15.49
CA LYS A 17 13.18 -3.93 16.50
C LYS A 17 11.82 -4.52 16.86
N LYS A 18 10.76 -3.71 16.80
CA LYS A 18 9.40 -4.13 17.13
C LYS A 18 8.39 -3.62 16.12
N ILE A 19 7.54 -4.53 15.64
CA ILE A 19 6.43 -4.24 14.72
C ILE A 19 5.11 -4.44 15.45
N GLY A 20 4.28 -3.38 15.46
CA GLY A 20 2.88 -3.46 15.86
C GLY A 20 1.99 -3.77 14.65
N ILE A 21 1.24 -4.87 14.69
CA ILE A 21 0.32 -5.27 13.63
C ILE A 21 -1.10 -4.80 13.97
N VAL A 22 -1.73 -4.09 13.02
CA VAL A 22 -3.08 -3.51 13.16
C VAL A 22 -4.02 -4.03 12.08
N SER A 23 -5.26 -4.34 12.45
CA SER A 23 -6.36 -4.68 11.54
C SER A 23 -7.31 -3.49 11.40
N LEU A 24 -6.99 -2.56 10.46
CA LEU A 24 -7.73 -1.29 10.32
C LEU A 24 -8.97 -1.38 9.43
N SER A 25 -9.12 -2.44 8.65
CA SER A 25 -10.25 -2.64 7.74
C SER A 25 -10.78 -4.06 7.81
N SER A 26 -10.01 -5.08 7.45
CA SER A 26 -10.42 -6.49 7.57
C SER A 26 -9.83 -7.15 8.81
N GLY A 27 -10.65 -7.99 9.48
CA GLY A 27 -10.26 -8.75 10.66
C GLY A 27 -9.81 -10.18 10.36
N VAL A 28 -9.44 -10.48 9.11
CA VAL A 28 -9.11 -11.85 8.65
C VAL A 28 -8.01 -12.53 9.48
N LEU A 29 -7.09 -11.76 10.08
CA LEU A 29 -6.04 -12.35 10.96
C LEU A 29 -6.59 -13.11 12.17
N GLY A 30 -7.83 -12.82 12.61
CA GLY A 30 -8.47 -13.53 13.71
C GLY A 30 -9.14 -14.85 13.31
N GLU A 31 -9.18 -15.16 12.01
CA GLU A 31 -9.90 -16.32 11.51
C GLU A 31 -9.06 -17.61 11.63
N SER A 32 -9.75 -18.74 11.79
CA SER A 32 -9.09 -20.01 12.00
C SER A 32 -8.37 -20.55 10.74
N PHE A 33 -8.88 -20.18 9.56
CA PHE A 33 -8.38 -20.70 8.28
C PHE A 33 -7.04 -20.10 7.84
N ILE A 34 -6.58 -18.96 8.42
CA ILE A 34 -5.30 -18.32 8.06
C ILE A 34 -4.17 -18.59 9.08
N LYS A 35 -4.38 -19.46 10.06
CA LYS A 35 -3.40 -19.70 11.15
C LYS A 35 -2.02 -20.12 10.67
N HIS A 36 -1.96 -20.87 9.58
CA HIS A 36 -0.70 -21.32 8.97
C HIS A 36 0.07 -20.15 8.35
N GLU A 37 -0.62 -19.22 7.67
CA GLU A 37 -0.04 -18.00 7.10
C GLU A 37 0.47 -17.10 8.22
N LEU A 38 -0.36 -16.85 9.24
CA LEU A 38 0.01 -16.04 10.42
C LEU A 38 1.27 -16.59 11.10
N LYS A 39 1.35 -17.93 11.28
CA LYS A 39 2.55 -18.60 11.82
C LYS A 39 3.77 -18.32 10.93
N THR A 40 3.65 -18.49 9.61
CA THR A 40 4.72 -18.25 8.64
C THR A 40 5.22 -16.80 8.73
N GLY A 41 4.32 -15.82 8.77
CA GLY A 41 4.69 -14.40 8.86
C GLY A 41 5.44 -14.06 10.14
N VAL A 42 4.94 -14.55 11.30
CA VAL A 42 5.60 -14.33 12.59
C VAL A 42 6.99 -14.98 12.62
N GLU A 43 7.12 -16.21 12.13
CA GLU A 43 8.42 -16.90 12.06
C GLU A 43 9.42 -16.15 11.17
N ARG A 44 8.97 -15.57 10.04
CA ARG A 44 9.83 -14.74 9.17
C ARG A 44 10.32 -13.48 9.85
N LEU A 45 9.43 -12.74 10.52
CA LEU A 45 9.82 -11.54 11.26
C LEU A 45 10.78 -11.89 12.41
N ASN A 46 10.55 -12.98 13.12
CA ASN A 46 11.43 -13.44 14.18
C ASN A 46 12.83 -13.84 13.67
N LYS A 47 12.96 -14.33 12.43
CA LYS A 47 14.29 -14.60 11.80
C LYS A 47 15.13 -13.32 11.64
N TYR A 48 14.48 -12.15 11.47
CA TYR A 48 15.15 -10.84 11.48
C TYR A 48 15.44 -10.33 12.90
N GLY A 49 15.01 -11.06 13.94
CA GLY A 49 15.12 -10.63 15.34
C GLY A 49 14.12 -9.56 15.72
N ILE A 50 13.05 -9.39 14.93
CA ILE A 50 11.98 -8.42 15.15
C ILE A 50 10.95 -9.02 16.10
N GLU A 51 10.60 -8.29 17.16
CA GLU A 51 9.47 -8.59 18.03
C GLU A 51 8.17 -8.23 17.31
N VAL A 52 7.19 -9.14 17.35
CA VAL A 52 5.87 -8.92 16.73
C VAL A 52 4.83 -8.76 17.83
N GLU A 53 4.15 -7.63 17.82
CA GLU A 53 3.00 -7.37 18.67
C GLU A 53 1.74 -7.21 17.84
N PHE A 54 0.73 -8.03 18.10
CA PHE A 54 -0.62 -7.80 17.56
C PHE A 54 -1.35 -6.85 18.50
N LEU A 55 -1.80 -5.70 17.98
CA LEU A 55 -2.55 -4.75 18.78
C LEU A 55 -3.84 -5.45 19.33
N PRO A 56 -4.40 -4.97 20.43
CA PRO A 56 -5.42 -5.71 21.22
C PRO A 56 -6.61 -6.25 20.42
N ASN A 57 -6.99 -5.59 19.33
CA ASN A 57 -8.14 -5.99 18.53
C ASN A 57 -7.73 -6.66 17.19
N ALA A 58 -6.45 -6.70 16.83
CA ALA A 58 -5.99 -7.16 15.52
C ALA A 58 -6.39 -8.62 15.18
N LEU A 59 -6.55 -9.47 16.20
CA LEU A 59 -6.89 -10.90 16.07
C LEU A 59 -8.33 -11.23 16.51
N LYS A 60 -9.24 -10.25 16.52
CA LYS A 60 -10.63 -10.46 16.99
C LYS A 60 -11.58 -11.08 15.96
N GLY A 61 -11.15 -11.24 14.71
CA GLY A 61 -11.95 -11.81 13.63
C GLY A 61 -12.75 -10.78 12.83
N MET A 62 -13.27 -11.23 11.67
CA MET A 62 -13.90 -10.35 10.70
C MET A 62 -15.14 -9.65 11.24
N ASP A 63 -16.02 -10.37 11.92
CA ASP A 63 -17.26 -9.80 12.45
C ASP A 63 -16.98 -8.70 13.48
N PHE A 64 -16.11 -8.97 14.45
CA PHE A 64 -15.73 -7.97 15.44
C PHE A 64 -15.14 -6.70 14.81
N ILE A 65 -14.17 -6.85 13.93
CA ILE A 65 -13.50 -5.72 13.27
C ILE A 65 -14.50 -4.89 12.44
N LYS A 66 -15.44 -5.53 11.75
CA LYS A 66 -16.48 -4.86 10.99
C LYS A 66 -17.43 -4.05 11.88
N GLU A 67 -17.83 -4.59 13.04
CA GLU A 67 -18.80 -3.99 13.94
C GLU A 67 -18.19 -2.93 14.88
N HIS A 68 -16.87 -2.93 15.08
CA HIS A 68 -16.16 -2.09 16.06
C HIS A 68 -15.11 -1.17 15.46
N PRO A 69 -15.48 -0.18 14.63
CA PRO A 69 -14.51 0.78 14.07
C PRO A 69 -13.78 1.60 15.16
N GLU A 70 -14.43 1.85 16.32
CA GLU A 70 -13.81 2.50 17.48
C GLU A 70 -12.62 1.71 18.06
N CYS A 71 -12.71 0.38 18.05
CA CYS A 71 -11.63 -0.49 18.52
C CYS A 71 -10.43 -0.47 17.56
N ARG A 72 -10.70 -0.45 16.24
CA ARG A 72 -9.66 -0.31 15.20
C ARG A 72 -8.92 1.03 15.31
N ALA A 73 -9.67 2.11 15.49
CA ALA A 73 -9.11 3.45 15.68
C ALA A 73 -8.27 3.53 16.95
N LYS A 74 -8.72 2.90 18.05
CA LYS A 74 -7.98 2.81 19.31
C LYS A 74 -6.64 2.09 19.11
N ASP A 75 -6.64 0.95 18.42
CA ASP A 75 -5.39 0.21 18.12
C ASP A 75 -4.39 1.08 17.36
N LEU A 76 -4.85 1.84 16.35
CA LEU A 76 -3.96 2.75 15.62
C LEU A 76 -3.38 3.85 16.52
N ILE A 77 -4.19 4.44 17.37
CA ILE A 77 -3.76 5.46 18.35
C ILE A 77 -2.76 4.88 19.34
N GLU A 78 -3.01 3.70 19.88
CA GLU A 78 -2.12 3.02 20.83
C GLU A 78 -0.79 2.66 20.17
N ALA A 79 -0.81 2.14 18.92
CA ALA A 79 0.39 1.84 18.17
C ALA A 79 1.27 3.09 17.92
N PHE A 80 0.67 4.27 17.70
CA PHE A 80 1.44 5.51 17.59
C PHE A 80 1.99 6.00 18.94
N LYS A 81 1.26 5.80 20.04
CA LYS A 81 1.66 6.25 21.38
C LYS A 81 2.74 5.37 22.02
N ASP A 82 2.76 4.08 21.72
CA ASP A 82 3.72 3.14 22.27
C ASP A 82 5.12 3.36 21.69
N ASP A 83 6.03 3.93 22.49
CA ASP A 83 7.40 4.22 22.08
C ASP A 83 8.25 2.96 21.81
N SER A 84 7.80 1.78 22.23
CA SER A 84 8.47 0.51 21.95
C SER A 84 8.21 -0.01 20.53
N ILE A 85 7.14 0.46 19.86
CA ILE A 85 6.79 0.09 18.48
C ILE A 85 7.52 1.02 17.51
N ASP A 86 8.42 0.48 16.70
CA ASP A 86 9.17 1.22 15.68
C ASP A 86 8.40 1.34 14.37
N MET A 87 7.61 0.31 14.04
CA MET A 87 6.86 0.21 12.79
C MET A 87 5.44 -0.28 13.04
N ILE A 88 4.47 0.37 12.41
CA ILE A 88 3.07 -0.05 12.35
C ILE A 88 2.86 -0.72 10.99
N LEU A 89 2.50 -1.99 11.01
CA LEU A 89 2.26 -2.78 9.80
C LEU A 89 0.76 -3.15 9.73
N CYS A 90 0.11 -2.75 8.64
CA CYS A 90 -1.28 -3.17 8.41
C CYS A 90 -1.35 -4.66 8.14
N ALA A 91 -2.32 -5.33 8.73
CA ALA A 91 -2.59 -6.76 8.56
C ALA A 91 -2.88 -7.09 7.09
N ILE A 92 -3.83 -6.38 6.54
CA ILE A 92 -4.31 -6.45 5.14
C ILE A 92 -5.18 -5.21 4.88
N GLY A 93 -5.62 -5.02 3.64
CA GLY A 93 -6.65 -4.05 3.29
C GLY A 93 -8.05 -4.44 3.78
N GLY A 94 -9.04 -4.17 2.97
CA GLY A 94 -10.47 -4.40 3.22
C GLY A 94 -11.29 -3.37 2.45
N VAL A 95 -12.38 -2.84 3.07
CA VAL A 95 -13.32 -1.97 2.34
C VAL A 95 -13.85 -0.76 3.13
N ASP A 96 -13.67 -0.71 4.46
CA ASP A 96 -14.43 0.23 5.29
C ASP A 96 -13.61 1.00 6.35
N THR A 97 -12.30 1.13 6.12
CA THR A 97 -11.43 1.88 7.05
C THR A 97 -11.82 3.36 7.18
N TYR A 98 -12.61 3.92 6.25
CA TYR A 98 -13.16 5.28 6.38
C TYR A 98 -14.02 5.47 7.64
N LYS A 99 -14.60 4.38 8.18
CA LYS A 99 -15.38 4.41 9.44
C LYS A 99 -14.57 4.80 10.66
N LEU A 100 -13.25 4.81 10.55
CA LEU A 100 -12.36 5.27 11.62
C LEU A 100 -12.35 6.80 11.76
N LEU A 101 -12.78 7.55 10.74
CA LEU A 101 -12.71 9.00 10.68
C LEU A 101 -13.30 9.71 11.92
N PRO A 102 -14.51 9.37 12.42
CA PRO A 102 -15.06 10.02 13.61
C PRO A 102 -14.16 9.84 14.83
N TYR A 103 -13.66 8.63 15.05
CA TYR A 103 -12.87 8.26 16.24
C TYR A 103 -11.43 8.83 16.21
N LEU A 104 -10.94 9.17 15.02
CA LEU A 104 -9.60 9.69 14.83
C LEU A 104 -9.56 11.24 14.80
N PHE A 105 -10.65 11.89 14.38
CA PHE A 105 -10.63 13.32 14.08
C PHE A 105 -11.62 14.15 14.89
N GLU A 106 -12.69 13.59 15.49
CA GLU A 106 -13.71 14.38 16.20
C GLU A 106 -13.09 15.23 17.32
N ASN A 107 -12.20 14.67 18.13
CA ASN A 107 -11.51 15.36 19.22
C ASN A 107 -9.99 15.47 18.95
N ASN A 108 -9.55 15.36 17.72
CA ASN A 108 -8.15 15.39 17.30
C ASN A 108 -7.27 14.27 17.91
N GLU A 109 -7.84 13.10 18.24
CA GLU A 109 -7.13 11.98 18.88
C GLU A 109 -5.91 11.54 18.06
N LEU A 110 -6.07 11.38 16.72
CA LEU A 110 -4.96 11.00 15.88
C LEU A 110 -3.84 12.05 15.91
N LYS A 111 -4.17 13.33 15.76
CA LYS A 111 -3.18 14.42 15.79
C LYS A 111 -2.42 14.49 17.10
N ALA A 112 -3.09 14.18 18.22
CA ALA A 112 -2.47 14.17 19.54
C ALA A 112 -1.59 12.94 19.79
N ALA A 113 -1.86 11.81 19.08
CA ALA A 113 -1.15 10.54 19.27
C ALA A 113 0.06 10.39 18.37
N VAL A 114 0.00 10.96 17.14
CA VAL A 114 1.01 10.65 16.11
C VAL A 114 2.40 11.17 16.45
N LYS A 115 3.37 10.32 16.21
CA LYS A 115 4.80 10.60 16.13
C LYS A 115 5.27 10.05 14.78
N GLN A 116 6.38 10.56 14.24
CA GLN A 116 6.92 9.99 13.01
C GLN A 116 7.37 8.55 13.27
N LYS A 117 6.61 7.60 12.76
CA LYS A 117 6.89 6.15 12.77
C LYS A 117 6.73 5.60 11.37
N ILE A 118 7.33 4.46 11.10
CA ILE A 118 7.05 3.72 9.86
C ILE A 118 5.61 3.22 9.95
N PHE A 119 4.79 3.61 8.98
CA PHE A 119 3.45 3.06 8.77
C PHE A 119 3.40 2.45 7.37
N LEU A 120 3.15 1.15 7.27
CA LEU A 120 3.16 0.39 6.02
C LEU A 120 1.84 -0.34 5.82
N GLY A 121 1.27 -0.18 4.62
CA GLY A 121 0.06 -0.87 4.17
C GLY A 121 -0.30 -0.49 2.74
N PHE A 122 -1.33 -1.13 2.17
CA PHE A 122 -1.87 -0.81 0.83
C PHE A 122 -3.36 -1.20 0.74
N SER A 123 -3.96 -1.15 -0.46
CA SER A 123 -5.38 -1.46 -0.69
C SER A 123 -6.28 -0.42 0.03
N ASP A 124 -7.28 -0.82 0.81
CA ASP A 124 -8.15 0.10 1.56
C ASP A 124 -7.36 0.98 2.55
N THR A 125 -6.16 0.58 2.96
CA THR A 125 -5.21 1.41 3.74
C THR A 125 -4.87 2.74 3.03
N THR A 126 -5.17 2.88 1.74
CA THR A 126 -5.10 4.16 1.01
C THR A 126 -5.79 5.29 1.77
N LYS A 127 -6.97 5.04 2.35
CA LYS A 127 -7.70 6.01 3.17
C LYS A 127 -6.95 6.35 4.46
N ASN A 128 -6.25 5.38 5.06
CA ASN A 128 -5.39 5.64 6.24
C ASN A 128 -4.16 6.48 5.88
N HIS A 129 -3.58 6.29 4.69
CA HIS A 129 -2.50 7.15 4.20
C HIS A 129 -2.97 8.60 4.04
N PHE A 130 -4.19 8.84 3.54
CA PHE A 130 -4.78 10.19 3.50
C PHE A 130 -5.01 10.76 4.91
N MET A 131 -5.52 9.95 5.87
CA MET A 131 -5.68 10.36 7.27
C MET A 131 -4.35 10.79 7.88
N LEU A 132 -3.29 10.01 7.68
CA LEU A 132 -1.96 10.28 8.21
C LEU A 132 -1.27 11.47 7.50
N ASN A 133 -1.43 11.59 6.18
CA ASN A 133 -0.97 12.77 5.44
C ASN A 133 -1.61 14.07 5.95
N LYS A 134 -2.90 14.04 6.31
CA LYS A 134 -3.64 15.20 6.87
C LYS A 134 -3.04 15.68 8.19
N VAL A 135 -2.43 14.78 8.99
CA VAL A 135 -1.76 15.14 10.26
C VAL A 135 -0.23 15.25 10.11
N GLY A 136 0.29 15.23 8.87
CA GLY A 136 1.69 15.51 8.56
C GLY A 136 2.63 14.34 8.67
N ILE A 137 2.13 13.10 8.73
CA ILE A 137 2.95 11.88 8.82
C ILE A 137 3.30 11.39 7.43
N LYS A 138 4.59 11.11 7.21
CA LYS A 138 5.09 10.38 6.04
C LYS A 138 4.83 8.88 6.25
N THR A 139 4.39 8.21 5.19
CA THR A 139 4.00 6.78 5.26
C THR A 139 4.62 6.00 4.12
N PHE A 140 4.44 4.68 4.12
CA PHE A 140 4.97 3.76 3.11
C PHE A 140 3.84 2.93 2.52
N TYR A 141 3.70 2.95 1.20
CA TYR A 141 2.65 2.23 0.46
C TYR A 141 3.22 1.03 -0.29
N GLY A 142 2.56 -0.11 -0.27
CA GLY A 142 2.86 -1.21 -1.18
C GLY A 142 2.86 -2.61 -0.58
N GLN A 143 3.14 -2.81 0.71
CA GLN A 143 3.17 -4.12 1.34
C GLN A 143 2.29 -4.17 2.59
N ALA A 144 1.83 -5.37 2.98
CA ALA A 144 1.11 -5.63 4.21
C ALA A 144 1.52 -6.98 4.81
N PHE A 145 1.09 -7.27 6.03
CA PHE A 145 1.53 -8.47 6.75
C PHE A 145 1.08 -9.75 6.04
N LEU A 146 -0.23 -9.92 5.80
CA LEU A 146 -0.77 -11.16 5.26
C LEU A 146 -0.33 -11.43 3.81
N PRO A 147 -0.51 -10.51 2.83
CA PRO A 147 -0.22 -10.83 1.44
C PRO A 147 1.27 -10.88 1.10
N ASP A 148 2.14 -10.30 1.91
CA ASP A 148 3.57 -10.17 1.58
C ASP A 148 4.49 -10.91 2.55
N ILE A 149 4.30 -10.70 3.85
CA ILE A 149 5.15 -11.34 4.86
C ILE A 149 4.73 -12.79 5.09
N CYS A 150 3.43 -13.08 5.01
CA CYS A 150 2.87 -14.41 5.18
C CYS A 150 2.80 -15.24 3.88
N GLU A 151 3.31 -14.73 2.75
CA GLU A 151 3.32 -15.46 1.47
C GLU A 151 3.73 -16.92 1.63
N LEU A 152 2.98 -17.86 1.02
CA LEU A 152 3.10 -19.31 1.28
C LEU A 152 4.31 -19.97 0.62
N SER A 153 5.02 -19.34 -0.33
CA SER A 153 6.30 -19.86 -0.84
C SER A 153 7.31 -20.06 0.30
N ASN A 154 8.36 -20.85 0.09
CA ASN A 154 9.37 -21.12 1.12
C ASN A 154 10.01 -19.85 1.71
N GLU A 155 10.15 -18.79 0.90
CA GLU A 155 10.64 -17.47 1.29
C GLU A 155 9.71 -16.39 0.75
N MET A 156 9.81 -15.18 1.29
CA MET A 156 9.20 -14.00 0.64
C MET A 156 9.71 -13.86 -0.79
N LEU A 157 8.86 -13.39 -1.70
CA LEU A 157 9.27 -13.13 -3.08
C LEU A 157 10.47 -12.18 -3.11
N PRO A 158 11.51 -12.44 -3.91
CA PRO A 158 12.79 -11.73 -3.82
C PRO A 158 12.69 -10.21 -3.94
N TYR A 159 11.84 -9.71 -4.82
CA TYR A 159 11.62 -8.29 -5.01
C TYR A 159 10.91 -7.64 -3.80
N THR A 160 9.85 -8.26 -3.30
CA THR A 160 9.13 -7.84 -2.10
C THR A 160 10.05 -7.84 -0.88
N LYS A 161 10.82 -8.91 -0.69
CA LYS A 161 11.81 -9.09 0.38
C LYS A 161 12.87 -7.98 0.37
N LYS A 162 13.41 -7.64 -0.83
CA LYS A 162 14.43 -6.58 -0.99
C LYS A 162 13.96 -5.26 -0.38
N TYR A 163 12.75 -4.80 -0.72
CA TYR A 163 12.25 -3.52 -0.23
C TYR A 163 11.82 -3.57 1.23
N PHE A 164 11.30 -4.70 1.69
CA PHE A 164 11.02 -4.90 3.10
C PHE A 164 12.30 -4.84 3.95
N GLU A 165 13.34 -5.56 3.55
CA GLU A 165 14.65 -5.55 4.22
C GLU A 165 15.29 -4.15 4.21
N GLU A 166 15.21 -3.43 3.09
CA GLU A 166 15.70 -2.04 3.02
C GLU A 166 14.97 -1.15 4.03
N LEU A 167 13.63 -1.25 4.10
CA LEU A 167 12.83 -0.44 5.01
C LEU A 167 13.14 -0.74 6.48
N ILE A 168 13.14 -2.02 6.89
CA ILE A 168 13.39 -2.37 8.30
C ILE A 168 14.83 -2.10 8.74
N THR A 169 15.78 -2.08 7.79
CA THR A 169 17.19 -1.82 8.08
C THR A 169 17.50 -0.33 8.16
N THR A 170 16.92 0.47 7.26
CA THR A 170 17.30 1.89 7.09
C THR A 170 16.23 2.88 7.50
N GLY A 171 14.98 2.43 7.64
CA GLY A 171 13.81 3.27 7.82
C GLY A 171 13.41 4.06 6.56
N LYS A 172 13.98 3.74 5.42
CA LYS A 172 13.85 4.48 4.16
C LYS A 172 13.80 3.54 2.98
N ILE A 173 13.31 4.02 1.84
CA ILE A 173 13.50 3.43 0.52
C ILE A 173 14.27 4.43 -0.32
N LYS A 174 15.41 4.06 -0.85
CA LYS A 174 16.29 4.93 -1.61
C LYS A 174 15.84 5.08 -3.06
N GLU A 175 15.56 3.96 -3.70
CA GLU A 175 15.09 3.92 -5.08
C GLU A 175 14.21 2.71 -5.35
N VAL A 176 13.32 2.84 -6.35
CA VAL A 176 12.54 1.73 -6.87
C VAL A 176 12.87 1.51 -8.33
N ARG A 177 13.12 0.26 -8.71
CA ARG A 177 13.30 -0.21 -10.09
C ARG A 177 12.29 -1.29 -10.41
N PRO A 178 11.97 -1.56 -11.68
CA PRO A 178 11.09 -2.64 -12.04
C PRO A 178 11.58 -4.00 -11.51
N SER A 179 10.64 -4.87 -11.17
CA SER A 179 10.91 -6.28 -10.97
C SER A 179 11.26 -6.94 -12.31
N GLU A 180 12.14 -7.92 -12.30
CA GLU A 180 12.45 -8.73 -13.48
C GLU A 180 11.27 -9.62 -13.90
N PHE A 181 10.49 -10.06 -12.91
CA PHE A 181 9.34 -10.94 -13.10
C PHE A 181 8.11 -10.36 -12.38
N TRP A 182 6.93 -10.70 -12.90
CA TRP A 182 5.69 -10.64 -12.15
C TRP A 182 5.17 -12.07 -11.93
N TYR A 183 4.30 -12.26 -10.95
CA TYR A 183 3.78 -13.56 -10.55
C TYR A 183 2.27 -13.56 -10.66
N LYS A 184 1.72 -14.65 -11.21
CA LYS A 184 0.27 -14.87 -11.21
C LYS A 184 -0.19 -15.08 -9.77
N GLU A 185 -1.26 -14.39 -9.39
CA GLU A 185 -1.79 -14.48 -8.03
C GLU A 185 -2.22 -15.92 -7.71
N ARG A 186 -2.00 -16.32 -6.47
CA ARG A 186 -2.34 -17.64 -5.96
C ARG A 186 -3.86 -17.80 -5.86
N GLU A 187 -4.38 -18.95 -6.25
CA GLU A 187 -5.79 -19.30 -6.13
C GLU A 187 -6.08 -20.12 -4.86
N ASP A 188 -5.10 -20.91 -4.41
CA ASP A 188 -5.20 -21.72 -3.21
C ASP A 188 -4.31 -21.15 -2.10
N PHE A 189 -4.95 -20.70 -1.01
CA PHE A 189 -4.29 -20.19 0.21
C PHE A 189 -4.37 -21.19 1.36
N SER A 190 -4.69 -22.46 1.11
CA SER A 190 -4.72 -23.50 2.12
C SER A 190 -3.31 -23.96 2.52
N GLU A 191 -3.23 -24.77 3.58
CA GLU A 191 -1.98 -25.41 4.03
C GLU A 191 -1.29 -26.24 2.93
N ASN A 192 -2.02 -26.71 1.91
CA ASN A 192 -1.46 -27.45 0.78
C ASN A 192 -0.53 -26.60 -0.10
N SER A 193 -0.68 -25.30 -0.06
CA SER A 193 0.13 -24.37 -0.84
C SER A 193 1.41 -23.92 -0.12
N ILE A 194 1.64 -24.39 1.11
CA ILE A 194 2.88 -24.09 1.84
C ILE A 194 4.09 -24.69 1.10
N GLY A 195 5.05 -23.83 0.76
CA GLY A 195 6.24 -24.18 0.00
C GLY A 195 6.03 -24.32 -1.51
N VAL A 196 4.83 -24.03 -2.01
CA VAL A 196 4.55 -24.04 -3.45
C VAL A 196 4.84 -22.65 -4.02
N ASP A 197 5.77 -22.58 -4.98
CA ASP A 197 6.11 -21.33 -5.65
C ASP A 197 4.99 -20.86 -6.58
N MET A 198 4.82 -19.55 -6.68
CA MET A 198 3.90 -18.92 -7.64
C MET A 198 4.44 -19.01 -9.07
N GLU A 199 3.55 -19.11 -10.04
CA GLU A 199 3.90 -19.03 -11.46
C GLU A 199 4.39 -17.63 -11.82
N LYS A 200 5.54 -17.52 -12.52
CA LYS A 200 6.17 -16.24 -12.83
C LYS A 200 6.32 -16.01 -14.33
N TYR A 201 6.21 -14.75 -14.70
CA TYR A 201 6.30 -14.25 -16.06
C TYR A 201 7.28 -13.09 -16.16
N LYS A 202 7.86 -12.88 -17.33
CA LYS A 202 8.79 -11.76 -17.56
C LYS A 202 8.05 -10.43 -17.47
N ASN A 203 8.63 -9.46 -16.76
CA ASN A 203 8.09 -8.10 -16.69
C ASN A 203 8.78 -7.20 -17.73
N THR A 204 8.03 -6.23 -18.28
CA THR A 204 8.55 -5.30 -19.31
C THR A 204 9.20 -4.04 -18.74
N GLY A 205 8.97 -3.74 -17.45
CA GLY A 205 9.45 -2.51 -16.83
C GLY A 205 8.46 -1.35 -16.92
N PHE A 206 8.92 -0.13 -16.56
CA PHE A 206 8.09 1.08 -16.59
C PHE A 206 7.79 1.51 -18.02
N GLU A 207 6.55 1.92 -18.29
CA GLU A 207 6.08 2.36 -19.59
C GLU A 207 5.59 3.81 -19.52
N LEU A 208 6.20 4.71 -20.28
CA LEU A 208 5.69 6.08 -20.44
C LEU A 208 4.51 6.08 -21.41
N LEU A 209 3.32 6.43 -20.94
CA LEU A 209 2.13 6.54 -21.79
C LEU A 209 2.03 7.91 -22.46
N CYS A 210 2.37 8.98 -21.73
CA CYS A 210 2.41 10.34 -22.25
C CYS A 210 3.29 11.24 -21.37
N GLY A 211 3.59 12.46 -21.83
CA GLY A 211 4.35 13.45 -21.09
C GLY A 211 5.86 13.29 -21.18
N LYS A 212 6.57 13.70 -20.14
CA LYS A 212 8.03 13.77 -20.06
C LYS A 212 8.63 12.51 -19.46
N GLN A 213 9.79 12.09 -19.94
CA GLN A 213 10.56 10.97 -19.41
C GLN A 213 11.03 11.19 -17.96
N VAL A 214 11.27 12.44 -17.57
CA VAL A 214 11.75 12.81 -16.24
C VAL A 214 10.83 13.85 -15.63
N PHE A 215 10.36 13.60 -14.40
CA PHE A 215 9.55 14.54 -13.63
C PHE A 215 9.72 14.31 -12.13
N LYS A 216 9.30 15.28 -11.31
CA LYS A 216 9.47 15.27 -9.86
C LYS A 216 8.20 15.64 -9.13
N GLY A 217 8.10 15.18 -7.89
CA GLY A 217 7.06 15.57 -6.95
C GLY A 217 6.93 14.62 -5.79
N LYS A 218 6.19 15.03 -4.76
CA LYS A 218 5.86 14.15 -3.65
C LYS A 218 4.76 13.19 -4.05
N ILE A 219 4.98 11.90 -3.81
CA ILE A 219 3.98 10.88 -4.15
C ILE A 219 2.92 10.78 -3.06
N LEU A 220 1.66 10.64 -3.49
CA LEU A 220 0.51 10.30 -2.68
C LEU A 220 -0.53 9.60 -3.57
N GLY A 221 -1.41 8.77 -2.99
CA GLY A 221 -2.44 8.06 -3.74
C GLY A 221 -2.68 6.66 -3.21
N GLY A 222 -2.77 5.66 -4.09
CA GLY A 222 -2.93 4.25 -3.77
C GLY A 222 -3.99 3.54 -4.62
N CYS A 223 -4.77 2.65 -3.99
CA CYS A 223 -5.81 1.86 -4.66
C CYS A 223 -6.93 2.76 -5.18
N ILE A 224 -7.14 2.72 -6.52
CA ILE A 224 -8.16 3.55 -7.16
C ILE A 224 -9.57 3.19 -6.73
N ASP A 225 -9.84 1.93 -6.44
CA ASP A 225 -11.13 1.46 -5.90
C ASP A 225 -11.42 2.17 -4.56
N SER A 226 -10.45 2.20 -3.67
CA SER A 226 -10.56 2.89 -2.38
C SER A 226 -10.65 4.41 -2.51
N ILE A 227 -9.98 4.99 -3.50
CA ILE A 227 -10.11 6.41 -3.81
C ILE A 227 -11.51 6.71 -4.38
N TYR A 228 -12.00 5.87 -5.29
CA TYR A 228 -13.32 6.06 -5.89
C TYR A 228 -14.45 6.01 -4.88
N ASP A 229 -14.38 5.15 -3.86
CA ASP A 229 -15.33 5.11 -2.75
C ASP A 229 -15.49 6.50 -2.05
N ILE A 230 -14.49 7.38 -2.10
CA ILE A 230 -14.58 8.74 -1.52
C ILE A 230 -15.56 9.63 -2.32
N PHE A 231 -15.79 9.31 -3.59
CA PHE A 231 -16.65 10.04 -4.51
C PHE A 231 -17.97 9.32 -4.84
N ASP A 232 -18.10 8.04 -4.45
CA ASP A 232 -19.22 7.19 -4.84
C ASP A 232 -19.74 6.36 -3.66
N ASN A 233 -21.05 6.33 -3.48
CA ASN A 233 -21.73 5.60 -2.39
C ASN A 233 -22.19 4.20 -2.80
N SER A 234 -21.73 3.66 -3.93
CA SER A 234 -22.21 2.35 -4.44
C SER A 234 -21.92 1.19 -3.49
N ARG A 235 -20.82 1.28 -2.72
CA ARG A 235 -20.43 0.26 -1.75
C ARG A 235 -21.08 0.48 -0.37
N PHE A 236 -21.10 1.72 0.12
CA PHE A 236 -21.69 2.14 1.40
C PHE A 236 -22.34 3.51 1.27
N GLU A 237 -23.54 3.66 1.84
CA GLU A 237 -24.36 4.87 1.68
C GLU A 237 -23.76 6.14 2.33
N ASP A 238 -22.89 5.97 3.34
CA ASP A 238 -22.36 7.05 4.16
C ASP A 238 -20.91 7.45 3.82
N THR A 239 -20.22 6.73 2.92
CA THR A 239 -18.79 6.94 2.64
C THR A 239 -18.49 8.35 2.18
N VAL A 240 -19.20 8.82 1.15
CA VAL A 240 -18.96 10.17 0.58
C VAL A 240 -19.20 11.25 1.63
N SER A 241 -20.32 11.16 2.37
CA SER A 241 -20.67 12.17 3.38
C SER A 241 -19.65 12.20 4.51
N LEU A 242 -19.19 11.03 4.98
CA LEU A 242 -18.22 10.95 6.06
C LEU A 242 -16.84 11.41 5.62
N CYS A 243 -16.37 10.97 4.47
CA CYS A 243 -15.10 11.43 3.90
C CYS A 243 -15.07 12.94 3.68
N LYS A 244 -16.18 13.52 3.19
CA LYS A 244 -16.34 14.96 3.01
C LYS A 244 -16.36 15.71 4.33
N LYS A 245 -17.08 15.21 5.36
CA LYS A 245 -17.16 15.82 6.71
C LYS A 245 -15.75 16.04 7.30
N TYR A 246 -14.85 15.10 7.08
CA TYR A 246 -13.49 15.16 7.62
C TYR A 246 -12.43 15.59 6.59
N ASP A 247 -12.81 16.11 5.41
CA ASP A 247 -11.89 16.52 4.33
C ASP A 247 -10.81 15.46 4.09
N LEU A 248 -11.20 14.19 3.90
CA LEU A 248 -10.26 13.10 3.77
C LEU A 248 -9.40 13.21 2.51
N PHE A 249 -10.03 13.50 1.36
CA PHE A 249 -9.31 13.67 0.11
C PHE A 249 -8.67 15.06 0.04
N PRO A 250 -7.38 15.20 -0.25
CA PRO A 250 -6.74 16.49 -0.27
C PRO A 250 -7.36 17.43 -1.31
N SER A 251 -7.42 18.74 -1.01
CA SER A 251 -7.85 19.77 -1.96
C SER A 251 -6.92 19.86 -3.17
N LEU A 252 -7.33 20.55 -4.24
CA LEU A 252 -6.48 20.76 -5.42
C LEU A 252 -5.16 21.47 -5.06
N GLU A 253 -5.17 22.43 -4.14
CA GLU A 253 -3.92 23.02 -3.63
C GLU A 253 -3.06 21.98 -2.88
N GLY A 254 -3.69 21.06 -2.16
CA GLY A 254 -3.01 19.94 -1.51
C GLY A 254 -2.39 18.95 -2.51
N TRP A 255 -2.93 18.86 -3.72
CA TRP A 255 -2.41 18.00 -4.80
C TRP A 255 -1.40 18.68 -5.71
N LYS A 256 -1.31 20.02 -5.68
CA LYS A 256 -0.45 20.78 -6.56
C LYS A 256 1.00 20.31 -6.56
N ASN A 257 1.53 20.07 -7.75
CA ASN A 257 2.89 19.56 -7.98
C ASN A 257 3.19 18.20 -7.32
N LYS A 258 2.17 17.42 -6.96
CA LYS A 258 2.36 16.04 -6.49
C LYS A 258 2.33 15.04 -7.65
N ILE A 259 2.84 13.87 -7.40
CA ILE A 259 2.68 12.68 -8.24
C ILE A 259 1.56 11.84 -7.63
N LEU A 260 0.53 11.55 -8.41
CA LEU A 260 -0.55 10.65 -8.03
C LEU A 260 -0.12 9.20 -8.30
N LEU A 261 -0.13 8.37 -7.25
CA LEU A 261 -0.04 6.92 -7.41
C LEU A 261 -1.44 6.33 -7.54
N LEU A 262 -1.66 5.50 -8.55
CA LEU A 262 -2.89 4.70 -8.73
C LEU A 262 -2.52 3.24 -8.92
N GLU A 263 -3.32 2.34 -8.36
CA GLU A 263 -3.27 0.90 -8.66
C GLU A 263 -4.67 0.31 -8.50
N THR A 264 -4.96 -0.81 -9.18
CA THR A 264 -6.28 -1.46 -9.17
C THR A 264 -6.33 -2.57 -8.14
N SER A 265 -7.50 -2.76 -7.50
CA SER A 265 -7.71 -3.83 -6.52
C SER A 265 -7.70 -5.22 -7.15
N GLU A 266 -7.70 -6.23 -6.28
CA GLU A 266 -7.89 -7.66 -6.61
C GLU A 266 -9.23 -7.94 -7.33
N ASN A 267 -10.19 -7.01 -7.23
CA ASN A 267 -11.47 -7.14 -7.95
C ASN A 267 -11.33 -6.93 -9.46
N LYS A 268 -10.17 -6.46 -9.94
CA LYS A 268 -9.86 -6.28 -11.37
C LYS A 268 -11.02 -5.56 -12.07
N PRO A 269 -11.31 -4.27 -11.71
CA PRO A 269 -12.50 -3.58 -12.18
C PRO A 269 -12.60 -3.62 -13.70
N GLU A 270 -13.79 -3.95 -14.24
CA GLU A 270 -14.00 -3.95 -15.68
C GLU A 270 -13.65 -2.57 -16.30
N PRO A 271 -13.19 -2.50 -17.54
CA PRO A 271 -12.77 -1.26 -18.21
C PRO A 271 -13.78 -0.12 -18.11
N LYS A 272 -15.08 -0.41 -18.15
CA LYS A 272 -16.14 0.57 -17.98
C LYS A 272 -16.15 1.20 -16.57
N LEU A 273 -15.90 0.40 -15.53
CA LEU A 273 -15.83 0.88 -14.15
C LEU A 273 -14.52 1.65 -13.94
N TYR A 274 -13.40 1.12 -14.43
CA TYR A 274 -12.11 1.81 -14.38
C TYR A 274 -12.18 3.20 -15.01
N ARG A 275 -12.85 3.33 -16.18
CA ARG A 275 -13.11 4.63 -16.82
C ARG A 275 -13.90 5.57 -15.93
N LYS A 276 -14.92 5.10 -15.21
CA LYS A 276 -15.67 5.92 -14.25
C LYS A 276 -14.78 6.40 -13.08
N MET A 277 -13.91 5.52 -12.60
CA MET A 277 -12.98 5.86 -11.50
C MET A 277 -12.00 6.96 -11.93
N ILE A 278 -11.38 6.84 -13.09
CA ILE A 278 -10.51 7.87 -13.67
C ILE A 278 -11.31 9.14 -13.97
N GLY A 279 -12.53 9.01 -14.51
CA GLY A 279 -13.44 10.13 -14.77
C GLY A 279 -13.79 10.94 -13.54
N ALA A 280 -14.04 10.30 -12.39
CA ALA A 280 -14.29 10.98 -11.12
C ALA A 280 -13.10 11.83 -10.66
N LEU A 281 -11.88 11.33 -10.83
CA LEU A 281 -10.65 12.10 -10.56
C LEU A 281 -10.50 13.28 -11.52
N LYS A 282 -10.83 13.08 -12.81
CA LYS A 282 -10.85 14.14 -13.83
C LYS A 282 -11.86 15.24 -13.50
N GLU A 283 -13.08 14.86 -13.14
CA GLU A 283 -14.14 15.78 -12.72
C GLU A 283 -13.76 16.58 -11.47
N TYR A 284 -12.99 15.97 -10.56
CA TYR A 284 -12.41 16.66 -9.41
C TYR A 284 -11.37 17.71 -9.83
N GLY A 285 -10.79 17.62 -11.03
CA GLY A 285 -9.77 18.53 -11.58
C GLY A 285 -8.34 18.20 -11.13
N ILE A 286 -8.08 16.98 -10.61
CA ILE A 286 -6.77 16.65 -10.04
C ILE A 286 -5.67 16.67 -11.09
N PHE A 287 -5.94 16.21 -12.31
CA PHE A 287 -4.95 16.10 -13.39
C PHE A 287 -4.41 17.45 -13.89
N ASP A 288 -5.12 18.57 -13.59
CA ASP A 288 -4.70 19.93 -13.96
C ASP A 288 -3.60 20.49 -13.02
N VAL A 289 -3.40 19.86 -11.87
CA VAL A 289 -2.49 20.38 -10.82
C VAL A 289 -1.32 19.45 -10.50
N LEU A 290 -1.34 18.21 -11.00
CA LEU A 290 -0.30 17.21 -10.76
C LEU A 290 0.98 17.46 -11.58
N SER A 291 2.12 16.98 -11.08
CA SER A 291 3.37 16.89 -11.84
C SER A 291 3.50 15.58 -12.62
N GLY A 292 2.74 14.53 -12.26
CA GLY A 292 2.72 13.25 -12.95
C GLY A 292 1.81 12.24 -12.27
N VAL A 293 1.65 11.10 -12.95
CA VAL A 293 0.87 9.96 -12.48
C VAL A 293 1.72 8.69 -12.60
N LEU A 294 1.78 7.91 -11.54
CA LEU A 294 2.34 6.56 -11.53
C LEU A 294 1.20 5.56 -11.43
N VAL A 295 1.19 4.57 -12.29
CA VAL A 295 0.13 3.56 -12.31
C VAL A 295 0.73 2.18 -12.08
N GLY A 296 0.25 1.51 -11.05
CA GLY A 296 0.61 0.14 -10.71
C GLY A 296 0.24 -0.83 -11.82
N LYS A 297 1.05 -1.89 -11.94
CA LYS A 297 0.71 -3.03 -12.81
C LYS A 297 -0.64 -3.60 -12.37
N PRO A 298 -1.60 -3.86 -13.28
CA PRO A 298 -2.81 -4.56 -12.91
C PRO A 298 -2.50 -6.02 -12.54
N GLN A 299 -3.20 -6.54 -11.54
CA GLN A 299 -3.02 -7.91 -11.08
C GLN A 299 -3.27 -8.90 -12.24
N ASP A 300 -2.34 -9.84 -12.42
CA ASP A 300 -2.34 -10.86 -13.48
C ASP A 300 -2.41 -10.30 -14.92
N GLU A 301 -2.06 -9.03 -15.10
CA GLU A 301 -2.17 -8.30 -16.38
C GLU A 301 -3.61 -8.26 -16.96
N VAL A 302 -4.64 -8.47 -16.10
CA VAL A 302 -6.04 -8.39 -16.55
C VAL A 302 -6.36 -6.95 -16.95
N TYR A 303 -6.91 -6.78 -18.14
CA TYR A 303 -7.24 -5.50 -18.78
C TYR A 303 -6.03 -4.56 -18.97
N TYR A 304 -4.83 -5.11 -19.10
CA TYR A 304 -3.58 -4.35 -19.19
C TYR A 304 -3.59 -3.27 -20.28
N GLU A 305 -4.00 -3.61 -21.49
CA GLU A 305 -4.05 -2.69 -22.62
C GLU A 305 -5.28 -1.76 -22.55
N GLU A 306 -6.42 -2.27 -22.09
CA GLU A 306 -7.65 -1.48 -21.93
C GLU A 306 -7.45 -0.35 -20.91
N TYR A 307 -6.76 -0.62 -19.79
CA TYR A 307 -6.47 0.41 -18.79
C TYR A 307 -5.51 1.47 -19.33
N LYS A 308 -4.49 1.08 -20.10
CA LYS A 308 -3.59 2.02 -20.76
C LYS A 308 -4.36 2.96 -21.69
N GLN A 309 -5.23 2.41 -22.53
CA GLN A 309 -6.05 3.19 -23.45
C GLN A 309 -6.97 4.17 -22.70
N ILE A 310 -7.61 3.72 -21.64
CA ILE A 310 -8.48 4.57 -20.81
C ILE A 310 -7.68 5.72 -20.17
N LEU A 311 -6.50 5.45 -19.63
CA LEU A 311 -5.65 6.50 -19.05
C LEU A 311 -5.29 7.57 -20.08
N ILE A 312 -4.90 7.16 -21.29
CA ILE A 312 -4.56 8.08 -22.40
C ILE A 312 -5.78 8.93 -22.79
N GLU A 313 -6.96 8.32 -22.92
CA GLU A 313 -8.18 8.99 -23.34
C GLU A 313 -8.73 9.95 -22.28
N GLU A 314 -8.74 9.54 -21.01
CA GLU A 314 -9.37 10.32 -19.94
C GLU A 314 -8.47 11.40 -19.38
N ILE A 315 -7.18 11.17 -19.29
CA ILE A 315 -6.24 12.19 -18.79
C ILE A 315 -6.06 13.30 -19.85
N GLY A 316 -5.91 12.93 -21.13
CA GLY A 316 -5.99 13.83 -22.29
C GLY A 316 -4.94 14.95 -22.35
N ASP A 317 -4.17 15.19 -21.28
CA ASP A 317 -3.13 16.20 -21.23
C ASP A 317 -1.77 15.56 -21.56
N LYS A 318 -1.26 15.92 -22.74
CA LYS A 318 0.01 15.39 -23.25
C LYS A 318 1.24 15.91 -22.48
N ASP A 319 1.10 16.98 -21.73
CA ASP A 319 2.20 17.52 -20.89
C ASP A 319 2.26 16.85 -19.51
N LEU A 320 1.17 16.24 -19.03
CA LEU A 320 1.16 15.46 -17.79
C LEU A 320 1.82 14.11 -18.03
N SER A 321 2.87 13.82 -17.27
CA SER A 321 3.58 12.52 -17.37
C SER A 321 2.77 11.41 -16.73
N VAL A 322 2.52 10.33 -17.48
CA VAL A 322 1.83 9.14 -17.01
C VAL A 322 2.73 7.93 -17.24
N VAL A 323 3.15 7.31 -16.15
CA VAL A 323 4.02 6.11 -16.16
C VAL A 323 3.25 4.91 -15.65
N TYR A 324 3.24 3.85 -16.43
CA TYR A 324 2.49 2.63 -16.20
C TYR A 324 3.40 1.46 -15.83
N ASN A 325 2.81 0.38 -15.33
CA ASN A 325 3.50 -0.88 -15.04
C ASN A 325 4.47 -0.82 -13.85
N ILE A 326 4.15 -0.03 -12.83
CA ILE A 326 4.91 0.00 -11.58
C ILE A 326 4.58 -1.25 -10.75
N ASN A 327 5.59 -1.95 -10.23
CA ASN A 327 5.38 -3.12 -9.36
C ASN A 327 4.94 -2.70 -7.95
N VAL A 328 3.72 -2.20 -7.82
CA VAL A 328 3.10 -1.74 -6.56
C VAL A 328 1.61 -2.03 -6.54
N GLY A 329 1.02 -2.20 -5.38
CA GLY A 329 -0.40 -2.49 -5.21
C GLY A 329 -0.72 -3.98 -5.28
N HIS A 330 -1.84 -4.38 -5.92
CA HIS A 330 -2.31 -5.77 -5.89
C HIS A 330 -1.55 -6.71 -6.83
N ALA A 331 -0.82 -6.19 -7.81
CA ALA A 331 0.05 -7.05 -8.62
C ALA A 331 1.27 -7.54 -7.82
N THR A 332 1.63 -8.78 -7.99
CA THR A 332 2.73 -9.46 -7.32
C THR A 332 3.96 -9.54 -8.24
N PRO A 333 5.20 -9.19 -7.79
CA PRO A 333 5.60 -8.77 -6.46
C PRO A 333 5.51 -7.24 -6.28
N ARG A 334 5.63 -6.76 -5.03
CA ARG A 334 5.41 -5.35 -4.65
C ARG A 334 6.68 -4.69 -4.14
N CYS A 335 6.94 -3.46 -4.63
CA CYS A 335 7.86 -2.54 -3.96
C CYS A 335 7.17 -1.78 -2.82
N ILE A 336 7.91 -0.90 -2.19
CA ILE A 336 7.41 0.05 -1.20
C ILE A 336 7.66 1.46 -1.71
N ILE A 337 6.61 2.29 -1.75
CA ILE A 337 6.65 3.70 -2.19
C ILE A 337 6.51 4.61 -0.97
N PRO A 338 7.52 5.44 -0.65
CA PRO A 338 7.40 6.47 0.39
C PRO A 338 6.41 7.56 -0.02
N PHE A 339 5.41 7.85 0.82
CA PHE A 339 4.47 8.95 0.64
C PHE A 339 4.91 10.20 1.41
N GLY A 340 4.70 11.37 0.80
CA GLY A 340 5.09 12.66 1.40
C GLY A 340 6.59 12.99 1.27
N VAL A 341 7.34 12.19 0.53
CA VAL A 341 8.77 12.37 0.20
C VAL A 341 8.90 12.81 -1.24
N GLU A 342 9.86 13.69 -1.54
CA GLU A 342 10.15 14.09 -2.91
C GLU A 342 10.72 12.91 -3.69
N ALA A 343 10.21 12.71 -4.90
CA ALA A 343 10.63 11.65 -5.80
C ALA A 343 11.01 12.23 -7.17
N GLU A 344 12.07 11.70 -7.77
CA GLU A 344 12.39 11.88 -9.19
C GLU A 344 12.11 10.58 -9.93
N VAL A 345 11.23 10.64 -10.92
CA VAL A 345 10.93 9.54 -11.84
C VAL A 345 11.74 9.74 -13.10
N ASP A 346 12.52 8.74 -13.51
CA ASP A 346 13.28 8.72 -14.75
C ASP A 346 12.98 7.40 -15.50
N VAL A 347 12.12 7.50 -16.51
CA VAL A 347 11.64 6.32 -17.25
C VAL A 347 12.73 5.71 -18.12
N ASP A 348 13.62 6.53 -18.71
CA ASP A 348 14.72 6.02 -19.54
C ASP A 348 15.70 5.19 -18.69
N LYS A 349 15.94 5.59 -17.43
CA LYS A 349 16.79 4.86 -16.49
C LYS A 349 16.04 3.78 -15.72
N GLN A 350 14.74 3.64 -15.94
CA GLN A 350 13.89 2.67 -15.22
C GLN A 350 14.06 2.79 -13.70
N VAL A 351 13.89 4.01 -13.16
CA VAL A 351 14.10 4.28 -11.73
C VAL A 351 13.18 5.37 -11.20
N ILE A 352 12.76 5.19 -9.96
CA ILE A 352 12.16 6.24 -9.11
C ILE A 352 13.12 6.42 -7.93
N VAL A 353 13.69 7.60 -7.77
CA VAL A 353 14.64 7.92 -6.69
C VAL A 353 13.95 8.82 -5.68
N PHE A 354 14.16 8.56 -4.39
CA PHE A 354 13.56 9.32 -3.29
C PHE A 354 14.61 10.17 -2.57
N ASP A 355 14.28 11.42 -2.33
CA ASP A 355 15.10 12.36 -1.55
C ASP A 355 14.68 12.29 -0.07
N ASN A 356 15.31 11.36 0.69
CA ASN A 356 14.94 10.96 2.07
C ASN A 356 15.85 11.57 3.14
#